data_28d5ba1dcbb38470f54ba378f5ccd0b2
#
_entry.id   28d5ba1dcbb38470f54ba378f5ccd0b2
#
_cell.length_a   1.000
_cell.length_b   1.000
_cell.length_c   1.000
_cell.angle_alpha   90.00
_cell.angle_beta   90.00
_cell.angle_gamma   90.00
#
_symmetry.space_group_name_H-M   'P 1'
#
loop_
_entity.id
_entity.type
_entity.pdbx_description
1 polymer ?
#
loop_
_entity_poly.entity_id
_entity_poly.type
_entity_poly.pdbx_seq_one_letter_code
_entity_poly.pdbx_strand_id
1 'polypeptide(L)'
;MNKPAIFQGGEDRSGENKVADIIHNSRVNYDKVSNQKYVIQGSCNVSGMGRIMQPMIEKFGDKIKRYDVTLIRRWADLEDTKEVKDSIEWDKNPHHQDDVKSFLPSVKLYVEAYKVPSRMMHLHQMTIRFSDKVPNFDSLSDIYDDEFGVAILGKAKGTADIRLKAREFGFEHDDTNMVHLHEETMRKSDDTLKILYSDDQTGIVIPENHLLFQSMMFGRPKKEAYERTDSLFQITKKRDMLVKQFGS
;
A
#
# COMPACT_ATOMS: atom_id res chain seq x y z
N MET A 1 14.85 3.17 -31.36
CA MET A 1 13.88 2.10 -30.98
C MET A 1 13.15 2.56 -29.73
N ASN A 2 11.85 2.60 -29.81
CA ASN A 2 10.97 3.12 -28.74
C ASN A 2 10.62 1.95 -27.79
N LYS A 3 11.47 1.65 -26.82
CA LYS A 3 11.30 0.53 -25.89
C LYS A 3 10.27 0.86 -24.79
N PRO A 4 9.53 -0.13 -24.24
CA PRO A 4 8.68 0.08 -23.08
C PRO A 4 9.53 0.41 -21.85
N ALA A 5 8.97 1.22 -20.94
CA ALA A 5 9.63 1.59 -19.70
C ALA A 5 8.66 1.66 -18.52
N ILE A 6 9.15 1.25 -17.37
CA ILE A 6 8.49 1.41 -16.06
C ILE A 6 9.26 2.51 -15.32
N PHE A 7 8.53 3.52 -14.88
CA PHE A 7 9.05 4.60 -14.05
C PHE A 7 8.62 4.35 -12.60
N GLN A 8 9.50 4.64 -11.65
CA GLN A 8 9.20 4.46 -10.23
C GLN A 8 8.38 5.64 -9.70
N GLY A 9 7.57 5.42 -8.67
CA GLY A 9 6.68 6.41 -8.09
C GLY A 9 7.37 7.71 -7.67
N GLY A 10 6.67 8.83 -7.86
CA GLY A 10 7.18 10.19 -7.68
C GLY A 10 7.46 10.93 -8.98
N GLU A 11 7.33 10.23 -10.12
CA GLU A 11 7.47 10.82 -11.45
C GLU A 11 6.20 11.51 -11.91
N ASP A 12 6.34 12.51 -12.78
CA ASP A 12 5.24 13.34 -13.24
C ASP A 12 4.33 12.64 -14.26
N ARG A 13 3.03 12.68 -14.00
CA ARG A 13 1.97 12.20 -14.89
C ARG A 13 1.41 13.32 -15.79
N SER A 14 1.73 14.57 -15.53
CA SER A 14 1.23 15.74 -16.26
C SER A 14 2.31 16.82 -16.36
N GLY A 15 2.08 17.82 -17.21
CA GLY A 15 3.01 18.93 -17.40
C GLY A 15 4.19 18.60 -18.32
N GLU A 16 5.21 19.44 -18.30
CA GLU A 16 6.38 19.34 -19.20
C GLU A 16 7.28 18.14 -18.90
N ASN A 17 7.32 17.71 -17.63
CA ASN A 17 8.15 16.57 -17.18
C ASN A 17 7.40 15.23 -17.19
N LYS A 18 6.24 15.18 -17.81
CA LYS A 18 5.42 13.98 -17.89
C LYS A 18 6.19 12.81 -18.51
N VAL A 19 6.26 11.69 -17.78
CA VAL A 19 6.92 10.46 -18.25
C VAL A 19 5.91 9.39 -18.71
N ALA A 20 4.71 9.34 -18.15
CA ALA A 20 3.64 8.42 -18.53
C ALA A 20 2.26 8.93 -18.14
N ASP A 21 1.21 8.33 -18.73
CA ASP A 21 -0.19 8.69 -18.47
C ASP A 21 -0.83 7.92 -17.31
N ILE A 22 -0.32 6.72 -17.04
CA ILE A 22 -0.94 5.76 -16.15
C ILE A 22 -0.03 5.51 -14.96
N ILE A 23 -0.63 5.61 -13.75
CA ILE A 23 -0.05 5.06 -12.53
C ILE A 23 -0.64 3.68 -12.29
N HIS A 24 0.22 2.71 -12.10
CA HIS A 24 -0.15 1.33 -11.79
C HIS A 24 -0.35 1.10 -10.30
N ASN A 25 -1.40 0.38 -10.00
CA ASN A 25 -1.60 -0.33 -8.74
C ASN A 25 -2.15 -1.72 -9.08
N SER A 26 -1.43 -2.77 -8.71
CA SER A 26 -1.76 -4.14 -9.15
C SER A 26 -3.16 -4.58 -8.68
N ARG A 27 -3.60 -4.11 -7.52
CA ARG A 27 -4.90 -4.47 -6.97
C ARG A 27 -6.06 -3.83 -7.75
N VAL A 28 -5.86 -2.62 -8.26
CA VAL A 28 -6.93 -1.78 -8.82
C VAL A 28 -6.99 -1.84 -10.35
N ASN A 29 -5.86 -1.65 -11.03
CA ASN A 29 -5.85 -1.43 -12.47
C ASN A 29 -4.86 -2.32 -13.26
N TYR A 30 -4.55 -3.51 -12.73
CA TYR A 30 -3.62 -4.46 -13.33
C TYR A 30 -3.82 -4.66 -14.83
N ASP A 31 -5.08 -4.89 -15.26
CA ASP A 31 -5.40 -5.24 -16.65
C ASP A 31 -5.31 -4.04 -17.61
N LYS A 32 -5.27 -2.81 -17.08
CA LYS A 32 -5.22 -1.58 -17.90
C LYS A 32 -3.83 -1.27 -18.46
N VAL A 33 -2.79 -1.98 -18.03
CA VAL A 33 -1.41 -1.65 -18.39
C VAL A 33 -0.77 -2.61 -19.40
N SER A 34 -1.44 -3.71 -19.78
CA SER A 34 -0.90 -4.75 -20.68
C SER A 34 -0.44 -4.25 -22.04
N ASN A 35 -1.03 -3.17 -22.55
CA ASN A 35 -0.69 -2.60 -23.85
C ASN A 35 -0.04 -1.22 -23.74
N GLN A 36 0.37 -0.83 -22.55
CA GLN A 36 0.98 0.46 -22.31
C GLN A 36 2.47 0.39 -22.56
N LYS A 37 3.03 1.47 -23.08
CA LYS A 37 4.45 1.58 -23.36
C LYS A 37 5.22 2.19 -22.20
N TYR A 38 4.62 3.17 -21.56
CA TYR A 38 5.18 3.90 -20.43
C TYR A 38 4.18 3.88 -19.29
N VAL A 39 4.60 3.40 -18.13
CA VAL A 39 3.76 3.31 -16.94
C VAL A 39 4.57 3.73 -15.72
N ILE A 40 3.96 4.50 -14.83
CA ILE A 40 4.52 4.81 -13.52
C ILE A 40 4.05 3.72 -12.56
N GLN A 41 4.96 3.04 -11.89
CA GLN A 41 4.63 2.22 -10.72
C GLN A 41 4.27 3.15 -9.56
N GLY A 42 3.11 2.96 -8.94
CA GLY A 42 2.71 3.73 -7.77
C GLY A 42 3.73 3.64 -6.64
N SER A 43 3.95 4.74 -5.92
CA SER A 43 4.83 4.75 -4.77
C SER A 43 4.36 3.77 -3.67
N CYS A 44 5.21 3.50 -2.68
CA CYS A 44 4.85 2.64 -1.55
C CYS A 44 3.53 3.05 -0.88
N ASN A 45 3.38 4.35 -0.55
CA ASN A 45 2.14 4.87 0.03
C ASN A 45 0.93 4.67 -0.88
N VAL A 46 1.08 4.91 -2.18
CA VAL A 46 0.02 4.76 -3.20
C VAL A 46 -0.35 3.28 -3.38
N SER A 47 0.64 2.40 -3.37
CA SER A 47 0.45 0.95 -3.43
C SER A 47 -0.31 0.44 -2.20
N GLY A 48 0.09 0.87 -1.01
CA GLY A 48 -0.59 0.53 0.25
C GLY A 48 -2.03 1.01 0.28
N MET A 49 -2.28 2.29 -0.08
CA MET A 49 -3.65 2.83 -0.15
C MET A 49 -4.54 2.03 -1.10
N GLY A 50 -4.07 1.69 -2.29
CA GLY A 50 -4.84 0.91 -3.25
C GLY A 50 -5.23 -0.47 -2.73
N ARG A 51 -4.31 -1.16 -2.05
CA ARG A 51 -4.55 -2.48 -1.45
C ARG A 51 -5.57 -2.45 -0.32
N ILE A 52 -5.62 -1.35 0.46
CA ILE A 52 -6.58 -1.20 1.55
C ILE A 52 -7.93 -0.68 1.05
N MET A 53 -7.93 0.29 0.13
CA MET A 53 -9.17 0.92 -0.32
C MET A 53 -10.00 0.03 -1.24
N GLN A 54 -9.37 -0.72 -2.15
CA GLN A 54 -10.10 -1.49 -3.16
C GLN A 54 -11.02 -2.56 -2.56
N PRO A 55 -10.60 -3.41 -1.61
CA PRO A 55 -11.51 -4.36 -0.96
C PRO A 55 -12.67 -3.69 -0.22
N MET A 56 -12.42 -2.55 0.42
CA MET A 56 -13.48 -1.75 1.05
C MET A 56 -14.49 -1.23 0.02
N ILE A 57 -14.00 -0.75 -1.12
CA ILE A 57 -14.87 -0.26 -2.22
C ILE A 57 -15.69 -1.42 -2.80
N GLU A 58 -15.08 -2.58 -3.02
CA GLU A 58 -15.79 -3.76 -3.55
C GLU A 58 -16.89 -4.23 -2.61
N LYS A 59 -16.65 -4.15 -1.31
CA LYS A 59 -17.60 -4.62 -0.29
C LYS A 59 -18.67 -3.58 0.09
N PHE A 60 -18.30 -2.30 0.12
CA PHE A 60 -19.12 -1.24 0.69
C PHE A 60 -19.20 0.04 -0.15
N GLY A 61 -18.75 0.02 -1.41
CA GLY A 61 -18.50 1.22 -2.22
C GLY A 61 -19.62 2.27 -2.18
N ASP A 62 -20.87 1.86 -2.39
CA ASP A 62 -22.02 2.77 -2.41
C ASP A 62 -22.30 3.44 -1.05
N LYS A 63 -21.78 2.87 0.02
CA LYS A 63 -21.95 3.38 1.39
C LYS A 63 -20.78 4.27 1.82
N ILE A 64 -19.65 4.26 1.10
CA ILE A 64 -18.47 5.03 1.47
C ILE A 64 -18.59 6.45 0.94
N LYS A 65 -18.62 7.40 1.85
CA LYS A 65 -18.72 8.83 1.54
C LYS A 65 -17.36 9.45 1.20
N ARG A 66 -16.31 9.10 1.97
CA ARG A 66 -14.95 9.57 1.74
C ARG A 66 -13.91 8.83 2.58
N TYR A 67 -12.67 8.98 2.16
CA TYR A 67 -11.48 8.57 2.91
C TYR A 67 -10.68 9.81 3.33
N ASP A 68 -10.23 9.84 4.58
CA ASP A 68 -9.24 10.78 5.10
C ASP A 68 -8.01 9.96 5.51
N VAL A 69 -6.85 10.21 4.91
CA VAL A 69 -5.63 9.43 5.14
C VAL A 69 -4.51 10.33 5.63
N THR A 70 -3.91 9.95 6.74
CA THR A 70 -2.71 10.57 7.28
C THR A 70 -1.52 9.65 7.06
N LEU A 71 -0.58 10.07 6.23
CA LEU A 71 0.66 9.34 5.93
C LEU A 71 1.76 9.77 6.90
N ILE A 72 2.14 8.88 7.81
CA ILE A 72 3.27 9.08 8.73
C ILE A 72 4.47 8.37 8.10
N ARG A 73 5.25 9.13 7.33
CA ARG A 73 6.36 8.60 6.56
C ARG A 73 7.65 8.62 7.38
N ARG A 74 8.45 7.58 7.26
CA ARG A 74 9.80 7.59 7.79
C ARG A 74 10.65 8.71 7.16
N TRP A 75 11.73 9.09 7.85
CA TRP A 75 12.63 10.15 7.41
C TRP A 75 13.51 9.74 6.22
N ALA A 76 14.10 8.57 6.32
CA ALA A 76 15.07 8.04 5.36
C ALA A 76 15.01 6.51 5.29
N ASP A 77 15.57 5.91 4.25
CA ASP A 77 15.78 4.46 4.13
C ASP A 77 16.83 3.97 5.14
N LEU A 78 16.83 2.67 5.43
CA LEU A 78 17.82 2.06 6.32
C LEU A 78 19.23 2.22 5.76
N GLU A 79 19.36 2.05 4.46
CA GLU A 79 20.61 2.12 3.71
C GLU A 79 21.05 3.56 3.39
N ASP A 80 20.17 4.53 3.59
CA ASP A 80 20.46 5.94 3.32
C ASP A 80 21.42 6.49 4.38
N THR A 81 22.48 7.12 3.95
CA THR A 81 23.46 7.82 4.82
C THR A 81 22.92 9.15 5.35
N LYS A 82 21.75 9.57 4.89
CA LYS A 82 21.11 10.82 5.27
C LYS A 82 20.83 10.86 6.77
N GLU A 83 21.25 11.92 7.41
CA GLU A 83 20.97 12.13 8.83
C GLU A 83 19.47 12.23 9.10
N VAL A 84 19.00 11.50 10.10
CA VAL A 84 17.62 11.61 10.59
C VAL A 84 17.53 12.78 11.55
N LYS A 85 16.79 13.81 11.19
CA LYS A 85 16.57 14.97 12.05
C LYS A 85 15.52 14.66 13.10
N ASP A 86 15.75 15.14 14.31
CA ASP A 86 14.78 15.10 15.41
C ASP A 86 13.70 16.19 15.22
N SER A 87 12.85 15.97 14.23
CA SER A 87 11.81 16.91 13.80
C SER A 87 10.66 16.17 13.13
N ILE A 88 9.46 16.73 13.20
CA ILE A 88 8.32 16.32 12.37
C ILE A 88 8.15 17.36 11.27
N GLU A 89 8.28 16.94 10.03
CA GLU A 89 8.02 17.77 8.85
C GLU A 89 6.68 17.40 8.23
N TRP A 90 5.96 18.36 7.69
CA TRP A 90 4.73 18.14 6.95
C TRP A 90 4.91 18.51 5.48
N ASP A 91 4.16 17.83 4.63
CA ASP A 91 4.10 18.08 3.21
C ASP A 91 2.91 19.00 2.91
N LYS A 92 3.16 20.15 2.33
CA LYS A 92 2.09 21.12 2.04
C LYS A 92 1.17 20.68 0.91
N ASN A 93 1.68 19.89 -0.03
CA ASN A 93 0.94 19.42 -1.21
C ASN A 93 1.33 17.97 -1.52
N PRO A 94 0.85 16.98 -0.74
CA PRO A 94 1.19 15.60 -1.00
C PRO A 94 0.55 15.11 -2.31
N HIS A 95 1.38 14.73 -3.28
CA HIS A 95 0.95 14.25 -4.60
C HIS A 95 0.15 12.93 -4.53
N HIS A 96 0.27 12.19 -3.43
CA HIS A 96 -0.33 10.87 -3.24
C HIS A 96 -1.85 10.84 -3.45
N GLN A 97 -2.54 11.95 -3.13
CA GLN A 97 -3.99 12.07 -3.37
C GLN A 97 -4.33 11.98 -4.86
N ASP A 98 -3.61 12.74 -5.68
CA ASP A 98 -3.84 12.79 -7.12
C ASP A 98 -3.40 11.50 -7.82
N ASP A 99 -2.35 10.86 -7.30
CA ASP A 99 -1.89 9.56 -7.76
C ASP A 99 -2.97 8.49 -7.55
N VAL A 100 -3.55 8.39 -6.35
CA VAL A 100 -4.64 7.44 -6.05
C VAL A 100 -5.88 7.76 -6.88
N LYS A 101 -6.27 9.03 -7.00
CA LYS A 101 -7.41 9.44 -7.84
C LYS A 101 -7.22 9.10 -9.32
N SER A 102 -5.99 8.93 -9.79
CA SER A 102 -5.74 8.55 -11.18
C SER A 102 -6.27 7.16 -11.53
N PHE A 103 -6.30 6.24 -10.59
CA PHE A 103 -6.84 4.89 -10.78
C PHE A 103 -8.13 4.61 -9.99
N LEU A 104 -8.48 5.44 -9.01
CA LEU A 104 -9.75 5.44 -8.28
C LEU A 104 -10.46 6.81 -8.42
N PRO A 105 -10.89 7.22 -9.62
CA PRO A 105 -11.34 8.60 -9.87
C PRO A 105 -12.64 8.97 -9.16
N SER A 106 -13.49 8.02 -8.83
CA SER A 106 -14.77 8.25 -8.13
C SER A 106 -14.64 8.44 -6.63
N VAL A 107 -13.45 8.17 -6.08
CA VAL A 107 -13.23 8.20 -4.63
C VAL A 107 -13.02 9.64 -4.14
N LYS A 108 -13.77 10.03 -3.12
CA LYS A 108 -13.47 11.25 -2.35
C LYS A 108 -12.36 10.92 -1.36
N LEU A 109 -11.18 11.45 -1.62
CA LEU A 109 -9.97 11.20 -0.85
C LEU A 109 -9.31 12.51 -0.45
N TYR A 110 -8.91 12.61 0.82
CA TYR A 110 -8.04 13.66 1.35
C TYR A 110 -6.81 12.99 1.95
N VAL A 111 -5.64 13.52 1.63
CA VAL A 111 -4.36 12.97 2.11
C VAL A 111 -3.56 14.08 2.77
N GLU A 112 -3.09 13.81 3.97
CA GLU A 112 -2.07 14.58 4.67
C GLU A 112 -0.81 13.72 4.82
N ALA A 113 0.36 14.33 4.82
CA ALA A 113 1.62 13.59 4.88
C ALA A 113 2.63 14.27 5.81
N TYR A 114 3.22 13.48 6.68
CA TYR A 114 4.25 13.90 7.64
C TYR A 114 5.48 12.99 7.50
N LYS A 115 6.67 13.55 7.74
CA LYS A 115 7.91 12.80 7.97
C LYS A 115 8.24 12.82 9.45
N VAL A 116 8.56 11.67 10.01
CA VAL A 116 8.94 11.51 11.41
C VAL A 116 10.34 10.96 11.55
N PRO A 117 11.04 11.19 12.69
CA PRO A 117 12.41 10.70 12.92
C PRO A 117 12.44 9.18 13.08
N SER A 118 12.23 8.45 11.99
CA SER A 118 12.25 7.00 11.92
C SER A 118 12.90 6.54 10.62
N ARG A 119 13.48 5.33 10.64
CA ARG A 119 13.94 4.60 9.45
C ARG A 119 13.16 3.31 9.21
N MET A 120 12.25 2.97 10.13
CA MET A 120 11.53 1.68 10.13
C MET A 120 10.12 1.85 9.60
N MET A 121 9.88 1.49 8.35
CA MET A 121 8.56 1.40 7.72
C MET A 121 7.77 2.72 7.73
N HIS A 122 6.68 2.76 7.01
CA HIS A 122 5.65 3.79 7.12
C HIS A 122 4.54 3.30 8.06
N LEU A 123 3.88 4.23 8.73
CA LEU A 123 2.66 4.00 9.48
C LEU A 123 1.59 4.97 8.98
N HIS A 124 0.40 4.49 8.68
CA HIS A 124 -0.66 5.31 8.13
C HIS A 124 -1.94 5.14 8.92
N GLN A 125 -2.67 6.23 9.08
CA GLN A 125 -4.04 6.20 9.58
C GLN A 125 -5.01 6.45 8.43
N MET A 126 -6.00 5.59 8.29
CA MET A 126 -7.10 5.79 7.37
C MET A 126 -8.40 5.92 8.16
N THR A 127 -9.13 7.00 7.90
CA THR A 127 -10.47 7.24 8.41
C THR A 127 -11.45 7.09 7.25
N ILE A 128 -12.35 6.14 7.33
CA ILE A 128 -13.38 5.86 6.34
C ILE A 128 -14.70 6.38 6.88
N ARG A 129 -15.32 7.32 6.14
CA ARG A 129 -16.63 7.86 6.48
C ARG A 129 -17.69 7.24 5.59
N PHE A 130 -18.72 6.73 6.22
CA PHE A 130 -19.89 6.15 5.56
C PHE A 130 -21.01 7.19 5.41
N SER A 131 -21.92 6.96 4.47
CA SER A 131 -23.10 7.83 4.26
C SER A 131 -24.15 7.65 5.36
N ASP A 132 -24.12 6.51 6.02
CA ASP A 132 -24.97 6.13 7.15
C ASP A 132 -24.09 5.44 8.21
N LYS A 133 -24.54 4.43 8.87
CA LYS A 133 -23.77 3.68 9.88
C LYS A 133 -22.65 2.86 9.25
N VAL A 134 -21.56 2.69 10.02
CA VAL A 134 -20.53 1.71 9.68
C VAL A 134 -21.18 0.35 9.47
N PRO A 135 -20.94 -0.34 8.33
CA PRO A 135 -21.44 -1.67 8.09
C PRO A 135 -21.07 -2.66 9.19
N ASN A 136 -21.91 -3.66 9.41
CA ASN A 136 -21.63 -4.68 10.40
C ASN A 136 -20.58 -5.65 9.87
N PHE A 137 -19.47 -5.74 10.57
CA PHE A 137 -18.42 -6.76 10.45
C PHE A 137 -17.68 -6.79 11.80
N ASP A 138 -17.16 -7.94 12.19
CA ASP A 138 -16.59 -8.11 13.52
C ASP A 138 -15.07 -7.91 13.51
N SER A 139 -14.42 -8.28 12.42
CA SER A 139 -12.97 -8.26 12.25
C SER A 139 -12.56 -7.70 10.89
N LEU A 140 -11.34 -7.18 10.77
CA LEU A 140 -10.74 -6.82 9.49
C LEU A 140 -10.55 -8.05 8.59
N SER A 141 -10.43 -9.25 9.16
CA SER A 141 -10.39 -10.50 8.39
C SER A 141 -11.63 -10.72 7.55
N ASP A 142 -12.79 -10.27 7.98
CA ASP A 142 -14.03 -10.32 7.17
C ASP A 142 -13.90 -9.61 5.81
N ILE A 143 -12.88 -8.76 5.66
CA ILE A 143 -12.67 -7.94 4.47
C ILE A 143 -11.37 -8.30 3.75
N TYR A 144 -10.32 -8.66 4.49
CA TYR A 144 -8.95 -8.75 3.97
C TYR A 144 -8.30 -10.13 4.11
N ASP A 145 -8.98 -11.16 4.61
CA ASP A 145 -8.37 -12.47 4.89
C ASP A 145 -7.73 -13.09 3.65
N ASP A 146 -8.40 -13.00 2.50
CA ASP A 146 -7.92 -13.52 1.23
C ASP A 146 -7.14 -12.48 0.39
N GLU A 147 -6.87 -11.29 0.95
CA GLU A 147 -6.27 -10.22 0.17
C GLU A 147 -4.74 -10.41 0.03
N PHE A 148 -4.29 -10.56 -1.21
CA PHE A 148 -2.87 -10.75 -1.52
C PHE A 148 -2.02 -9.57 -1.05
N GLY A 149 -0.96 -9.87 -0.31
CA GLY A 149 -0.04 -8.85 0.21
C GLY A 149 -0.64 -7.96 1.31
N VAL A 150 -1.60 -8.51 2.07
CA VAL A 150 -2.13 -7.90 3.29
C VAL A 150 -2.02 -8.90 4.44
N ALA A 151 -1.49 -8.47 5.58
CA ALA A 151 -1.45 -9.23 6.82
C ALA A 151 -2.22 -8.49 7.92
N ILE A 152 -3.05 -9.20 8.68
CA ILE A 152 -3.77 -8.66 9.82
C ILE A 152 -3.00 -9.00 11.09
N LEU A 153 -2.54 -7.99 11.80
CA LEU A 153 -1.69 -8.12 12.98
C LEU A 153 -2.36 -7.45 14.18
N GLY A 154 -2.65 -8.22 15.23
CA GLY A 154 -3.30 -7.73 16.45
C GLY A 154 -2.33 -7.38 17.58
N LYS A 155 -1.11 -7.95 17.58
CA LYS A 155 -0.17 -7.86 18.73
C LYS A 155 1.12 -7.11 18.46
N ALA A 156 1.34 -6.60 17.24
CA ALA A 156 2.51 -5.79 16.93
C ALA A 156 2.39 -4.40 17.59
N LYS A 157 3.41 -3.99 18.34
CA LYS A 157 3.41 -2.72 19.08
C LYS A 157 3.98 -1.56 18.27
N GLY A 158 4.62 -1.85 17.14
CA GLY A 158 5.23 -0.83 16.29
C GLY A 158 5.88 -1.42 15.04
N THR A 159 6.27 -0.53 14.14
CA THR A 159 6.88 -0.92 12.86
C THR A 159 8.22 -1.63 13.04
N ALA A 160 8.97 -1.30 14.09
CA ALA A 160 10.22 -1.97 14.42
C ALA A 160 10.03 -3.45 14.79
N ASP A 161 8.95 -3.79 15.53
CA ASP A 161 8.68 -5.18 15.93
C ASP A 161 8.51 -6.07 14.69
N ILE A 162 7.76 -5.57 13.71
CA ILE A 162 7.50 -6.29 12.45
C ILE A 162 8.81 -6.50 11.69
N ARG A 163 9.60 -5.45 11.53
CA ARG A 163 10.85 -5.51 10.79
C ARG A 163 11.89 -6.41 11.47
N LEU A 164 12.04 -6.31 12.79
CA LEU A 164 12.93 -7.17 13.55
C LEU A 164 12.51 -8.64 13.47
N LYS A 165 11.20 -8.91 13.48
CA LYS A 165 10.70 -10.27 13.34
C LYS A 165 10.90 -10.81 11.93
N ALA A 166 10.75 -9.98 10.89
CA ALA A 166 11.08 -10.35 9.52
C ALA A 166 12.56 -10.77 9.39
N ARG A 167 13.47 -10.03 10.07
CA ARG A 167 14.89 -10.40 10.18
C ARG A 167 15.10 -11.74 10.87
N GLU A 168 14.46 -11.95 12.01
CA GLU A 168 14.55 -13.22 12.75
C GLU A 168 14.05 -14.41 11.93
N PHE A 169 13.05 -14.20 11.10
CA PHE A 169 12.53 -15.20 10.17
C PHE A 169 13.41 -15.43 8.94
N GLY A 170 14.45 -14.61 8.76
CA GLY A 170 15.36 -14.68 7.62
C GLY A 170 14.71 -14.22 6.31
N PHE A 171 13.78 -13.26 6.36
CA PHE A 171 13.24 -12.67 5.13
C PHE A 171 14.33 -11.88 4.41
N GLU A 172 14.37 -12.01 3.09
CA GLU A 172 15.35 -11.33 2.27
C GLU A 172 15.24 -9.81 2.45
N HIS A 173 16.35 -9.15 2.75
CA HIS A 173 16.44 -7.73 3.08
C HIS A 173 15.57 -7.30 4.27
N ASP A 174 15.14 -8.22 5.11
CA ASP A 174 14.16 -8.02 6.19
C ASP A 174 12.80 -7.54 5.67
N ASP A 175 12.52 -7.69 4.37
CA ASP A 175 11.33 -7.18 3.70
C ASP A 175 10.14 -8.12 3.84
N THR A 176 9.01 -7.55 4.22
CA THR A 176 7.75 -8.29 4.33
C THR A 176 6.99 -8.38 3.01
N ASN A 177 7.19 -7.43 2.10
CA ASN A 177 6.55 -7.31 0.79
C ASN A 177 5.01 -7.13 0.83
N MET A 178 4.48 -6.61 1.93
CA MET A 178 3.04 -6.50 2.15
C MET A 178 2.65 -5.29 3.00
N VAL A 179 1.35 -5.06 3.11
CA VAL A 179 0.73 -4.13 4.04
C VAL A 179 0.35 -4.89 5.31
N HIS A 180 0.50 -4.25 6.46
CA HIS A 180 0.11 -4.79 7.76
C HIS A 180 -1.03 -3.95 8.32
N LEU A 181 -2.20 -4.55 8.48
CA LEU A 181 -3.34 -3.96 9.16
C LEU A 181 -3.25 -4.24 10.67
N HIS A 182 -3.37 -3.20 11.46
CA HIS A 182 -3.27 -3.29 12.93
C HIS A 182 -4.67 -3.37 13.54
N GLU A 183 -5.21 -4.58 13.68
CA GLU A 183 -6.59 -4.83 14.08
C GLU A 183 -6.95 -4.23 15.44
N GLU A 184 -6.07 -4.32 16.43
CA GLU A 184 -6.30 -3.74 17.76
C GLU A 184 -6.48 -2.22 17.75
N THR A 185 -6.08 -1.57 16.66
CA THR A 185 -6.25 -0.13 16.48
C THR A 185 -7.57 0.25 15.82
N MET A 186 -8.32 -0.73 15.34
CA MET A 186 -9.63 -0.50 14.73
C MET A 186 -10.56 0.20 15.70
N ARG A 187 -11.18 1.28 15.25
CA ARG A 187 -12.18 2.03 16.03
C ARG A 187 -13.38 2.33 15.15
N LYS A 188 -14.55 1.97 15.64
CA LYS A 188 -15.84 2.27 15.00
C LYS A 188 -16.58 3.30 15.85
N SER A 189 -17.18 4.27 15.20
CA SER A 189 -18.23 5.12 15.75
C SER A 189 -19.33 5.25 14.70
N ASP A 190 -20.46 5.85 14.99
CA ASP A 190 -21.67 5.81 14.16
C ASP A 190 -21.45 5.64 12.65
N ASP A 191 -20.84 6.63 11.99
CA ASP A 191 -20.59 6.66 10.54
C ASP A 191 -19.10 6.53 10.18
N THR A 192 -18.22 6.27 11.15
CA THR A 192 -16.78 6.39 10.96
C THR A 192 -16.04 5.13 11.39
N LEU A 193 -15.22 4.59 10.51
CA LEU A 193 -14.23 3.55 10.79
C LEU A 193 -12.83 4.14 10.71
N LYS A 194 -12.02 3.93 11.73
CA LYS A 194 -10.58 4.23 11.74
C LYS A 194 -9.77 2.95 11.81
N ILE A 195 -8.75 2.86 10.97
CA ILE A 195 -7.77 1.77 10.94
C ILE A 195 -6.37 2.35 10.86
N LEU A 196 -5.40 1.67 11.49
CA LEU A 196 -3.98 1.88 11.23
C LEU A 196 -3.46 0.75 10.34
N TYR A 197 -2.58 1.10 9.43
CA TYR A 197 -1.80 0.13 8.67
C TYR A 197 -0.37 0.63 8.50
N SER A 198 0.55 -0.29 8.30
CA SER A 198 1.94 0.01 7.99
C SER A 198 2.36 -0.71 6.72
N ASP A 199 3.35 -0.17 6.05
CA ASP A 199 3.99 -0.81 4.91
C ASP A 199 5.52 -0.61 4.94
N ASP A 200 6.22 -1.58 4.37
CA ASP A 200 7.64 -1.48 4.14
C ASP A 200 7.86 -0.81 2.79
N GLN A 201 8.40 0.41 2.81
CA GLN A 201 8.49 1.24 1.61
C GLN A 201 9.34 0.65 0.49
N THR A 202 10.37 -0.12 0.81
CA THR A 202 11.16 -0.83 -0.20
C THR A 202 10.49 -2.16 -0.57
N GLY A 203 10.05 -2.89 0.44
CA GLY A 203 9.47 -4.22 0.26
C GLY A 203 8.16 -4.24 -0.52
N ILE A 204 7.25 -3.29 -0.28
CA ILE A 204 5.92 -3.31 -0.92
C ILE A 204 5.97 -3.04 -2.43
N VAL A 205 6.90 -2.22 -2.91
CA VAL A 205 6.98 -1.86 -4.34
C VAL A 205 7.62 -2.94 -5.21
N ILE A 206 8.38 -3.88 -4.63
CA ILE A 206 9.02 -4.96 -5.36
C ILE A 206 7.99 -5.89 -6.02
N PRO A 207 7.03 -6.50 -5.32
CA PRO A 207 5.99 -7.30 -5.96
C PRO A 207 5.09 -6.47 -6.89
N GLU A 208 4.84 -5.20 -6.59
CA GLU A 208 4.08 -4.32 -7.48
C GLU A 208 4.79 -4.13 -8.82
N ASN A 209 6.12 -3.88 -8.83
CA ASN A 209 6.91 -3.79 -10.05
C ASN A 209 6.93 -5.10 -10.82
N HIS A 210 7.04 -6.24 -10.13
CA HIS A 210 7.01 -7.54 -10.78
C HIS A 210 5.65 -7.81 -11.43
N LEU A 211 4.55 -7.49 -10.77
CA LEU A 211 3.20 -7.61 -11.32
C LEU A 211 3.01 -6.69 -12.54
N LEU A 212 3.46 -5.44 -12.46
CA LEU A 212 3.44 -4.50 -13.58
C LEU A 212 4.24 -5.04 -14.77
N PHE A 213 5.45 -5.54 -14.54
CA PHE A 213 6.29 -6.15 -15.57
C PHE A 213 5.61 -7.36 -16.22
N GLN A 214 4.95 -8.23 -15.44
CA GLN A 214 4.20 -9.37 -15.94
C GLN A 214 3.07 -8.95 -16.89
N SER A 215 2.33 -7.89 -16.53
CA SER A 215 1.24 -7.35 -17.34
C SER A 215 1.77 -6.69 -18.62
N MET A 216 2.72 -5.76 -18.50
CA MET A 216 3.22 -4.97 -19.64
C MET A 216 3.98 -5.81 -20.67
N MET A 217 4.87 -6.70 -20.21
CA MET A 217 5.79 -7.41 -21.09
C MET A 217 5.24 -8.72 -21.61
N PHE A 218 4.34 -9.36 -20.86
CA PHE A 218 3.84 -10.69 -21.21
C PHE A 218 2.33 -10.76 -21.37
N GLY A 219 1.58 -9.69 -21.04
CA GLY A 219 0.12 -9.69 -21.08
C GLY A 219 -0.51 -10.80 -20.23
N ARG A 220 0.15 -11.17 -19.10
CA ARG A 220 -0.31 -12.28 -18.29
C ARG A 220 -1.62 -12.00 -17.59
N PRO A 221 -2.53 -12.98 -17.51
CA PRO A 221 -3.71 -12.87 -16.68
C PRO A 221 -3.35 -12.57 -15.22
N LYS A 222 -4.12 -11.72 -14.57
CA LYS A 222 -3.86 -11.26 -13.20
C LYS A 222 -3.59 -12.41 -12.24
N LYS A 223 -4.42 -13.46 -12.26
CA LYS A 223 -4.28 -14.64 -11.39
C LYS A 223 -2.91 -15.30 -11.56
N GLU A 224 -2.49 -15.60 -12.80
CA GLU A 224 -1.19 -16.23 -13.07
C GLU A 224 -0.02 -15.34 -12.61
N ALA A 225 -0.12 -14.03 -12.84
CA ALA A 225 0.91 -13.09 -12.41
C ALA A 225 1.05 -13.05 -10.88
N TYR A 226 -0.06 -13.10 -10.16
CA TYR A 226 -0.08 -13.15 -8.70
C TYR A 226 0.55 -14.44 -8.18
N GLU A 227 0.17 -15.60 -8.73
CA GLU A 227 0.77 -16.91 -8.37
C GLU A 227 2.29 -16.94 -8.60
N ARG A 228 2.77 -16.37 -9.70
CA ARG A 228 4.21 -16.27 -9.99
C ARG A 228 4.92 -15.31 -9.05
N THR A 229 4.29 -14.18 -8.74
CA THR A 229 4.83 -13.19 -7.80
C THR A 229 4.91 -13.77 -6.40
N ASP A 230 3.89 -14.48 -5.97
CA ASP A 230 3.88 -15.19 -4.68
C ASP A 230 4.96 -16.28 -4.62
N SER A 231 5.07 -17.07 -5.66
CA SER A 231 6.12 -18.10 -5.75
C SER A 231 7.54 -17.53 -5.65
N LEU A 232 7.77 -16.36 -6.26
CA LEU A 232 9.09 -15.70 -6.26
C LEU A 232 9.43 -15.06 -4.90
N PHE A 233 8.50 -14.31 -4.32
CA PHE A 233 8.73 -13.51 -3.11
C PHE A 233 8.21 -14.16 -1.84
N GLN A 234 7.53 -15.31 -1.93
CA GLN A 234 6.96 -16.08 -0.82
C GLN A 234 6.02 -15.23 0.06
N ILE A 235 5.21 -14.34 -0.55
CA ILE A 235 4.40 -13.35 0.16
C ILE A 235 3.37 -14.03 1.06
N THR A 236 2.66 -15.04 0.57
CA THR A 236 1.70 -15.82 1.36
C THR A 236 2.37 -16.49 2.54
N LYS A 237 3.53 -17.14 2.33
CA LYS A 237 4.30 -17.78 3.41
C LYS A 237 4.76 -16.76 4.46
N LYS A 238 5.30 -15.61 4.02
CA LYS A 238 5.71 -14.52 4.92
C LYS A 238 4.53 -14.00 5.73
N ARG A 239 3.36 -13.80 5.09
CA ARG A 239 2.11 -13.40 5.74
C ARG A 239 1.74 -14.39 6.85
N ASP A 240 1.69 -15.67 6.54
CA ASP A 240 1.28 -16.71 7.48
C ASP A 240 2.23 -16.78 8.70
N MET A 241 3.53 -16.58 8.49
CA MET A 241 4.52 -16.51 9.58
C MET A 241 4.28 -15.28 10.48
N LEU A 242 4.01 -14.10 9.88
CA LEU A 242 3.74 -12.88 10.63
C LEU A 242 2.40 -12.96 11.38
N VAL A 243 1.35 -13.48 10.74
CA VAL A 243 0.04 -13.68 11.36
C VAL A 243 0.13 -14.69 12.51
N LYS A 244 0.89 -15.78 12.36
CA LYS A 244 1.15 -16.72 13.47
C LYS A 244 1.84 -16.05 14.65
N GLN A 245 2.72 -15.08 14.41
CA GLN A 245 3.47 -14.38 15.46
C GLN A 245 2.66 -13.26 16.11
N PHE A 246 1.94 -12.47 15.31
CA PHE A 246 1.30 -11.22 15.71
C PHE A 246 -0.23 -11.20 15.53
N GLY A 247 -0.84 -12.27 15.06
CA GLY A 247 -2.29 -12.35 14.94
C GLY A 247 -3.00 -12.29 16.29
N SER A 248 -4.30 -12.09 16.25
CA SER A 248 -5.18 -11.95 17.41
C SER A 248 -5.20 -13.21 18.27
#